data_cd783e43e5ccd0a204ff6c8df9ad78da
#
_entry.id   cd783e43e5ccd0a204ff6c8df9ad78da
#
_cell.length_a   1.000
_cell.length_b   1.000
_cell.length_c   1.000
_cell.angle_alpha   90.00
_cell.angle_beta   90.00
_cell.angle_gamma   90.00
#
_symmetry.space_group_name_H-M   'P 1'
#
loop_
_entity.id
_entity.type
_entity.pdbx_description
1 polymer ?
#
loop_
_entity_poly.entity_id
_entity_poly.type
_entity_poly.pdbx_seq_one_letter_code
_entity_poly.pdbx_strand_id
1 'polypeptide(L)'
;MAHLQLLHTLARKPLPEVQVTLVAAEAHVVHPAMGPGLVAGDYQHEDCTIPLEPLVKRAGIRWLQQQPVSLDAGQQTLTLGDGSTQHYEWLSINAAPAHHSEQLEQTIPGAGKFGLCVYPLETWAQRWQGVSELAAKKALRVAVIGDHPVALELALAVQQRLPSC
;
A
#
# COMPACT_ATOMS: atom_id res chain seq x y z
N MET A 1 4.08 7.63 -0.56
CA MET A 1 5.48 8.00 -0.94
C MET A 1 6.03 9.19 -0.16
N ALA A 2 5.21 10.20 0.19
CA ALA A 2 5.68 11.39 0.91
C ALA A 2 6.42 11.06 2.24
N HIS A 3 5.89 10.15 3.04
CA HIS A 3 6.53 9.75 4.30
C HIS A 3 7.85 9.00 4.10
N LEU A 4 8.04 8.25 3.02
CA LEU A 4 9.35 7.64 2.71
C LEU A 4 10.41 8.72 2.45
N GLN A 5 10.04 9.77 1.70
CA GLN A 5 10.93 10.91 1.46
C GLN A 5 11.23 11.67 2.75
N LEU A 6 10.24 11.80 3.64
CA LEU A 6 10.44 12.39 4.97
C LEU A 6 11.43 11.57 5.81
N LEU A 7 11.26 10.24 5.87
CA LEU A 7 12.19 9.35 6.58
C LEU A 7 13.61 9.48 6.05
N HIS A 8 13.77 9.51 4.71
CA HIS A 8 15.07 9.70 4.09
C HIS A 8 15.69 11.07 4.45
N THR A 9 14.87 12.11 4.51
CA THR A 9 15.34 13.46 4.88
C THR A 9 15.77 13.50 6.35
N LEU A 10 14.98 12.90 7.26
CA LEU A 10 15.32 12.82 8.69
C LEU A 10 16.60 12.03 8.95
N ALA A 11 16.82 10.96 8.17
CA ALA A 11 18.06 10.19 8.25
C ALA A 11 19.32 10.99 7.86
N ARG A 12 19.16 12.02 7.05
CA ARG A 12 20.25 12.92 6.62
C ARG A 12 20.37 14.17 7.47
N LYS A 13 19.24 14.67 7.96
CA LYS A 13 19.14 15.89 8.77
C LYS A 13 18.16 15.64 9.93
N PRO A 14 18.64 15.04 11.02
CA PRO A 14 17.81 14.81 12.20
C PRO A 14 17.28 16.12 12.80
N LEU A 15 16.15 16.02 13.49
CA LEU A 15 15.54 17.11 14.25
C LEU A 15 15.73 16.82 15.76
N PRO A 16 16.79 17.32 16.41
CA PRO A 16 17.20 16.86 17.73
C PRO A 16 16.20 17.21 18.84
N GLU A 17 15.39 18.25 18.65
CA GLU A 17 14.42 18.71 19.65
C GLU A 17 12.98 18.22 19.38
N VAL A 18 12.81 17.37 18.37
CA VAL A 18 11.50 16.87 17.95
C VAL A 18 11.47 15.35 18.07
N GLN A 19 10.54 14.84 18.86
CA GLN A 19 10.27 13.41 18.90
C GLN A 19 9.38 13.02 17.72
N VAL A 20 9.96 12.38 16.71
CA VAL A 20 9.21 11.87 15.56
C VAL A 20 8.80 10.43 15.81
N THR A 21 7.52 10.13 15.58
CA THR A 21 6.97 8.78 15.66
C THR A 21 6.31 8.42 14.32
N LEU A 22 6.73 7.32 13.73
CA LEU A 22 6.04 6.69 12.61
C LEU A 22 4.99 5.71 13.15
N VAL A 23 3.75 5.84 12.69
CA VAL A 23 2.69 4.83 12.91
C VAL A 23 2.42 4.17 11.56
N ALA A 24 2.72 2.89 11.46
CA ALA A 24 2.50 2.10 10.24
C ALA A 24 2.41 0.62 10.64
N ALA A 25 1.34 -0.07 10.25
CA ALA A 25 1.13 -1.48 10.57
C ALA A 25 2.09 -2.40 9.79
N GLU A 26 2.30 -2.07 8.53
CA GLU A 26 3.10 -2.89 7.63
C GLU A 26 4.61 -2.66 7.82
N ALA A 27 5.38 -3.74 7.77
CA ALA A 27 6.84 -3.67 7.84
C ALA A 27 7.48 -3.20 6.53
N HIS A 28 6.74 -3.23 5.45
CA HIS A 28 7.18 -2.94 4.10
C HIS A 28 6.16 -2.07 3.38
N VAL A 29 6.62 -1.29 2.43
CA VAL A 29 5.78 -0.48 1.55
C VAL A 29 6.07 -0.86 0.10
N VAL A 30 5.03 -1.15 -0.67
CA VAL A 30 5.17 -1.38 -2.11
C VAL A 30 5.26 -0.04 -2.83
N HIS A 31 6.23 0.07 -3.74
CA HIS A 31 6.40 1.28 -4.55
C HIS A 31 5.30 1.38 -5.62
N PRO A 32 4.39 2.36 -5.57
CA PRO A 32 3.22 2.40 -6.44
C PRO A 32 3.53 2.41 -7.93
N ALA A 33 4.57 3.13 -8.33
CA ALA A 33 4.97 3.23 -9.74
C ALA A 33 5.56 1.94 -10.31
N MET A 34 5.89 0.95 -9.48
CA MET A 34 6.39 -0.35 -9.91
C MET A 34 5.28 -1.39 -10.11
N GLY A 35 4.04 -1.05 -9.73
CA GLY A 35 2.89 -1.95 -9.87
C GLY A 35 2.68 -2.49 -11.28
N PRO A 36 2.63 -1.67 -12.32
CA PRO A 36 2.50 -2.15 -13.70
C PRO A 36 3.61 -3.11 -14.12
N GLY A 37 4.87 -2.81 -13.79
CA GLY A 37 6.00 -3.70 -14.10
C GLY A 37 5.97 -5.01 -13.30
N LEU A 38 5.47 -4.99 -12.06
CA LEU A 38 5.21 -6.21 -11.30
C LEU A 38 4.15 -7.09 -11.98
N VAL A 39 3.08 -6.48 -12.50
CA VAL A 39 2.03 -7.18 -13.25
C VAL A 39 2.59 -7.76 -14.55
N ALA A 40 3.35 -6.99 -15.31
CA ALA A 40 3.98 -7.40 -16.54
C ALA A 40 5.01 -8.53 -16.34
N GLY A 41 5.56 -8.67 -15.13
CA GLY A 41 6.59 -9.64 -14.78
C GLY A 41 8.02 -9.13 -14.98
N ASP A 42 8.18 -7.81 -15.15
CA ASP A 42 9.49 -7.16 -15.28
C ASP A 42 10.20 -7.09 -13.92
N TYR A 43 9.43 -7.09 -12.82
CA TYR A 43 9.90 -7.05 -11.44
C TYR A 43 9.34 -8.22 -10.64
N GLN A 44 10.13 -8.69 -9.67
CA GLN A 44 9.64 -9.55 -8.60
C GLN A 44 9.04 -8.71 -7.46
N HIS A 45 8.29 -9.35 -6.57
CA HIS A 45 7.65 -8.65 -5.44
C HIS A 45 8.69 -7.93 -4.56
N GLU A 46 9.82 -8.59 -4.32
CA GLU A 46 10.92 -8.08 -3.50
C GLU A 46 11.55 -6.82 -4.09
N ASP A 47 11.62 -6.71 -5.41
CA ASP A 47 12.17 -5.53 -6.12
C ASP A 47 11.28 -4.29 -5.90
N CYS A 48 9.97 -4.52 -5.74
CA CYS A 48 8.97 -3.47 -5.56
C CYS A 48 8.77 -3.04 -4.10
N THR A 49 9.41 -3.74 -3.17
CA THR A 49 9.12 -3.65 -1.74
C THR A 49 10.24 -2.91 -0.99
N ILE A 50 9.86 -1.90 -0.21
CA ILE A 50 10.78 -1.07 0.57
C ILE A 50 10.62 -1.43 2.05
N PRO A 51 11.63 -2.01 2.72
CA PRO A 51 11.56 -2.28 4.15
C PRO A 51 11.64 -0.98 4.95
N LEU A 52 10.74 -0.80 5.92
CA LEU A 52 10.68 0.40 6.75
C LEU A 52 11.70 0.39 7.88
N GLU A 53 12.03 -0.77 8.45
CA GLU A 53 12.90 -0.87 9.61
C GLU A 53 14.29 -0.23 9.41
N PRO A 54 15.01 -0.48 8.29
CA PRO A 54 16.29 0.18 8.06
C PRO A 54 16.19 1.70 7.93
N LEU A 55 15.08 2.19 7.37
CA LEU A 55 14.85 3.62 7.20
C LEU A 55 14.56 4.29 8.54
N VAL A 56 13.72 3.68 9.36
CA VAL A 56 13.37 4.15 10.70
C VAL A 56 14.60 4.19 11.60
N LYS A 57 15.40 3.12 11.61
CA LYS A 57 16.68 3.05 12.37
C LYS A 57 17.64 4.15 11.94
N ARG A 58 17.80 4.34 10.63
CA ARG A 58 18.67 5.38 10.08
C ARG A 58 18.19 6.79 10.41
N ALA A 59 16.87 6.99 10.40
CA ALA A 59 16.25 8.27 10.77
C ALA A 59 16.27 8.55 12.27
N GLY A 60 16.58 7.54 13.12
CA GLY A 60 16.61 7.68 14.58
C GLY A 60 15.24 7.99 15.18
N ILE A 61 14.16 7.55 14.57
CA ILE A 61 12.79 7.83 15.02
C ILE A 61 12.16 6.61 15.68
N ARG A 62 11.12 6.85 16.46
CA ARG A 62 10.27 5.80 17.04
C ARG A 62 9.34 5.22 15.97
N TRP A 63 9.15 3.92 15.97
CA TRP A 63 8.16 3.25 15.14
C TRP A 63 7.17 2.46 15.98
N LEU A 64 5.89 2.76 15.79
CA LEU A 64 4.77 2.01 16.31
C LEU A 64 4.19 1.18 15.16
N GLN A 65 4.48 -0.12 15.18
CA GLN A 65 3.99 -1.05 14.17
C GLN A 65 2.54 -1.43 14.49
N GLN A 66 1.66 -0.45 14.37
CA GLN A 66 0.25 -0.52 14.70
C GLN A 66 -0.59 0.16 13.62
N GLN A 67 -1.83 -0.30 13.48
CA GLN A 67 -2.79 0.35 12.61
C GLN A 67 -3.45 1.52 13.35
N PRO A 68 -3.50 2.73 12.77
CA PRO A 68 -4.33 3.80 13.29
C PRO A 68 -5.81 3.45 13.07
N VAL A 69 -6.63 3.59 14.12
CA VAL A 69 -8.05 3.22 14.10
C VAL A 69 -8.95 4.45 14.11
N SER A 70 -8.63 5.44 14.93
CA SER A 70 -9.39 6.68 15.01
C SER A 70 -8.52 7.87 15.35
N LEU A 71 -9.00 9.04 14.96
CA LEU A 71 -8.34 10.33 15.20
C LEU A 71 -9.31 11.26 15.92
N ASP A 72 -8.91 11.80 17.05
CA ASP A 72 -9.56 12.93 17.70
C ASP A 72 -8.68 14.17 17.52
N ALA A 73 -9.05 15.02 16.57
CA ALA A 73 -8.29 16.24 16.29
C ALA A 73 -8.42 17.29 17.38
N GLY A 74 -9.53 17.31 18.14
CA GLY A 74 -9.75 18.24 19.24
C GLY A 74 -8.87 17.92 20.44
N GLN A 75 -8.67 16.65 20.74
CA GLN A 75 -7.80 16.16 21.80
C GLN A 75 -6.37 15.89 21.32
N GLN A 76 -6.07 16.06 20.04
CA GLN A 76 -4.78 15.76 19.42
C GLN A 76 -4.31 14.33 19.75
N THR A 77 -5.22 13.35 19.61
CA THR A 77 -4.95 11.95 19.91
C THR A 77 -5.24 11.03 18.73
N LEU A 78 -4.39 10.03 18.56
CA LEU A 78 -4.54 8.94 17.62
C LEU A 78 -4.73 7.64 18.41
N THR A 79 -5.84 6.93 18.18
CA THR A 79 -6.07 5.60 18.76
C THR A 79 -5.50 4.54 17.85
N LEU A 80 -4.80 3.57 18.43
CA LEU A 80 -4.16 2.47 17.72
C LEU A 80 -4.99 1.17 17.84
N GLY A 81 -4.66 0.19 17.02
CA GLY A 81 -5.38 -1.08 16.94
C GLY A 81 -5.38 -1.91 18.22
N ASP A 82 -4.41 -1.72 19.10
CA ASP A 82 -4.33 -2.34 20.43
C ASP A 82 -5.12 -1.56 21.52
N GLY A 83 -5.83 -0.50 21.13
CA GLY A 83 -6.58 0.37 22.02
C GLY A 83 -5.73 1.44 22.72
N SER A 84 -4.42 1.45 22.53
CA SER A 84 -3.56 2.52 23.07
C SER A 84 -3.78 3.84 22.34
N THR A 85 -3.42 4.95 22.98
CA THR A 85 -3.52 6.28 22.39
C THR A 85 -2.14 6.93 22.30
N GLN A 86 -1.93 7.65 21.20
CA GLN A 86 -0.73 8.45 20.98
C GLN A 86 -1.11 9.92 20.85
N HIS A 87 -0.59 10.76 21.76
CA HIS A 87 -0.71 12.22 21.64
C HIS A 87 0.28 12.77 20.61
N TYR A 88 -0.10 13.85 19.96
CA TYR A 88 0.74 14.56 19.00
C TYR A 88 0.52 16.08 19.07
N GLU A 89 1.52 16.85 18.75
CA GLU A 89 1.41 18.29 18.50
C GLU A 89 1.19 18.56 17.00
N TRP A 90 1.87 17.77 16.16
CA TRP A 90 1.78 17.82 14.71
C TRP A 90 1.53 16.42 14.16
N LEU A 91 0.54 16.30 13.28
CA LEU A 91 0.21 15.04 12.63
C LEU A 91 0.30 15.20 11.12
N SER A 92 1.08 14.32 10.47
CA SER A 92 1.13 14.19 9.01
C SER A 92 0.48 12.88 8.61
N ILE A 93 -0.53 12.93 7.74
CA ILE A 93 -1.27 11.75 7.27
C ILE A 93 -0.90 11.48 5.82
N ASN A 94 -0.46 10.27 5.53
CA ASN A 94 -0.21 9.75 4.19
C ASN A 94 -0.91 8.40 4.06
N ALA A 95 -2.22 8.43 3.96
CA ALA A 95 -3.05 7.25 3.77
C ALA A 95 -3.42 7.11 2.29
N ALA A 96 -3.34 5.90 1.77
CA ALA A 96 -3.94 5.58 0.48
C ALA A 96 -5.45 5.32 0.68
N PRO A 97 -6.29 5.60 -0.33
CA PRO A 97 -7.69 5.20 -0.26
C PRO A 97 -7.78 3.68 -0.09
N ALA A 98 -8.44 3.24 0.96
CA ALA A 98 -8.76 1.83 1.14
C ALA A 98 -10.07 1.54 0.41
N HIS A 99 -10.00 0.83 -0.70
CA HIS A 99 -11.20 0.26 -1.31
C HIS A 99 -11.52 -1.05 -0.59
N HIS A 100 -12.53 -1.03 0.25
CA HIS A 100 -13.03 -2.25 0.87
C HIS A 100 -13.82 -3.05 -0.16
N SER A 101 -13.48 -4.32 -0.33
CA SER A 101 -14.18 -5.25 -1.22
C SER A 101 -15.69 -5.29 -0.96
N GLU A 102 -16.12 -5.07 0.29
CA GLU A 102 -17.52 -4.99 0.68
C GLU A 102 -18.26 -3.79 0.08
N GLN A 103 -17.62 -2.63 0.00
CA GLN A 103 -18.22 -1.45 -0.64
C GLN A 103 -18.33 -1.62 -2.16
N LEU A 104 -17.34 -2.27 -2.76
CA LEU A 104 -17.36 -2.60 -4.18
C LEU A 104 -18.43 -3.66 -4.50
N GLU A 105 -18.66 -4.62 -3.62
CA GLU A 105 -19.69 -5.64 -3.79
C GLU A 105 -21.11 -5.02 -3.87
N GLN A 106 -21.35 -3.93 -3.11
CA GLN A 106 -22.65 -3.20 -3.17
C GLN A 106 -22.86 -2.51 -4.52
N THR A 107 -21.78 -2.07 -5.18
CA THR A 107 -21.85 -1.33 -6.44
C THR A 107 -21.68 -2.25 -7.65
N ILE A 108 -20.82 -3.26 -7.52
CA ILE A 108 -20.48 -4.22 -8.57
C ILE A 108 -20.64 -5.62 -7.97
N PRO A 109 -21.83 -6.27 -8.14
CA PRO A 109 -22.08 -7.61 -7.62
C PRO A 109 -21.03 -8.63 -8.11
N GLY A 110 -20.45 -9.37 -7.18
CA GLY A 110 -19.38 -10.33 -7.44
C GLY A 110 -17.96 -9.76 -7.27
N ALA A 111 -17.81 -8.44 -7.05
CA ALA A 111 -16.50 -7.81 -6.88
C ALA A 111 -15.74 -8.38 -5.67
N GLY A 112 -16.42 -8.72 -4.58
CA GLY A 112 -15.82 -9.32 -3.40
C GLY A 112 -15.24 -10.72 -3.67
N LYS A 113 -15.87 -11.48 -4.59
CA LYS A 113 -15.48 -12.86 -4.91
C LYS A 113 -14.49 -12.95 -6.09
N PHE A 114 -14.68 -12.12 -7.10
CA PHE A 114 -13.95 -12.21 -8.37
C PHE A 114 -13.06 -11.01 -8.62
N GLY A 115 -13.21 -9.93 -7.86
CA GLY A 115 -12.45 -8.70 -7.99
C GLY A 115 -11.15 -8.73 -7.21
N LEU A 116 -10.15 -8.05 -7.74
CA LEU A 116 -8.88 -7.79 -7.09
C LEU A 116 -8.67 -6.28 -7.02
N CYS A 117 -8.93 -5.71 -5.84
CA CYS A 117 -8.72 -4.29 -5.61
C CYS A 117 -7.23 -3.97 -5.61
N VAL A 118 -6.83 -2.93 -6.35
CA VAL A 118 -5.42 -2.50 -6.45
C VAL A 118 -4.90 -1.92 -5.13
N TYR A 119 -5.79 -1.39 -4.30
CA TYR A 119 -5.41 -0.87 -2.99
C TYR A 119 -6.07 -1.69 -1.88
N PRO A 120 -5.33 -1.98 -0.77
CA PRO A 120 -3.90 -1.67 -0.53
C PRO A 120 -2.95 -2.42 -1.46
N LEU A 121 -1.87 -1.73 -1.90
CA LEU A 121 -0.91 -2.28 -2.87
C LEU A 121 -0.21 -3.55 -2.37
N GLU A 122 0.07 -3.63 -1.08
CA GLU A 122 0.75 -4.77 -0.44
C GLU A 122 -0.09 -6.05 -0.59
N THR A 123 -1.37 -5.97 -0.27
CA THR A 123 -2.31 -7.09 -0.40
C THR A 123 -2.55 -7.45 -1.87
N TRP A 124 -2.66 -6.43 -2.72
CA TRP A 124 -2.86 -6.63 -4.16
C TRP A 124 -1.66 -7.33 -4.81
N ALA A 125 -0.44 -6.90 -4.53
CA ALA A 125 0.77 -7.49 -5.08
C ALA A 125 0.90 -8.98 -4.74
N GLN A 126 0.59 -9.35 -3.49
CA GLN A 126 0.57 -10.76 -3.06
C GLN A 126 -0.50 -11.57 -3.81
N ARG A 127 -1.71 -11.02 -3.95
CA ARG A 127 -2.83 -11.71 -4.64
C ARG A 127 -2.63 -11.82 -6.15
N TRP A 128 -1.92 -10.88 -6.77
CA TRP A 128 -1.61 -10.91 -8.19
C TRP A 128 -0.81 -12.16 -8.57
N GLN A 129 0.09 -12.61 -7.73
CA GLN A 129 0.82 -13.85 -7.95
C GLN A 129 -0.14 -15.04 -8.14
N GLY A 130 -1.17 -15.16 -7.32
CA GLY A 130 -2.19 -16.21 -7.45
C GLY A 130 -2.98 -16.12 -8.77
N VAL A 131 -3.25 -14.90 -9.26
CA VAL A 131 -3.88 -14.70 -10.59
C VAL A 131 -2.96 -15.18 -11.71
N SER A 132 -1.68 -14.83 -11.66
CA SER A 132 -0.66 -15.31 -12.62
C SER A 132 -0.55 -16.83 -12.65
N GLU A 133 -0.52 -17.48 -11.49
CA GLU A 133 -0.46 -18.94 -11.37
C GLU A 133 -1.72 -19.62 -11.91
N LEU A 134 -2.88 -18.98 -11.69
CA LEU A 134 -4.15 -19.47 -12.24
C LEU A 134 -4.19 -19.35 -13.75
N ALA A 135 -3.71 -18.24 -14.31
CA ALA A 135 -3.65 -17.98 -15.74
C ALA A 135 -2.71 -18.96 -16.46
N ALA A 136 -1.66 -19.44 -15.81
CA ALA A 136 -0.79 -20.48 -16.33
C ALA A 136 -1.49 -21.85 -16.48
N LYS A 137 -2.59 -22.07 -15.74
CA LYS A 137 -3.32 -23.36 -15.73
C LYS A 137 -4.59 -23.33 -16.60
N LYS A 138 -5.18 -22.17 -16.82
CA LYS A 138 -6.40 -22.01 -17.62
C LYS A 138 -6.47 -20.62 -18.23
N ALA A 139 -7.12 -20.51 -19.38
CA ALA A 139 -7.44 -19.22 -19.97
C ALA A 139 -8.35 -18.42 -19.03
N LEU A 140 -7.99 -17.17 -18.77
CA LEU A 140 -8.77 -16.22 -17.97
C LEU A 140 -9.26 -15.10 -18.86
N ARG A 141 -10.43 -14.57 -18.57
CA ARG A 141 -10.87 -13.27 -19.06
C ARG A 141 -10.71 -12.28 -17.94
N VAL A 142 -9.89 -11.26 -18.16
CA VAL A 142 -9.61 -10.22 -17.17
C VAL A 142 -10.21 -8.91 -17.64
N ALA A 143 -10.97 -8.24 -16.77
CA ALA A 143 -11.44 -6.88 -16.99
C ALA A 143 -10.75 -5.96 -16.00
N VAL A 144 -10.15 -4.88 -16.48
CA VAL A 144 -9.61 -3.81 -15.65
C VAL A 144 -10.61 -2.68 -15.62
N ILE A 145 -11.04 -2.30 -14.40
CA ILE A 145 -12.04 -1.26 -14.19
C ILE A 145 -11.38 -0.09 -13.48
N GLY A 146 -11.48 1.10 -14.05
CA GLY A 146 -10.95 2.33 -13.48
C GLY A 146 -10.92 3.47 -14.49
N ASP A 147 -10.93 4.68 -14.00
CA ASP A 147 -10.94 5.94 -14.77
C ASP A 147 -9.60 6.71 -14.67
N HIS A 148 -8.65 6.16 -13.92
CA HIS A 148 -7.33 6.76 -13.69
C HIS A 148 -6.28 6.19 -14.65
N PRO A 149 -5.24 6.95 -15.06
CA PRO A 149 -4.16 6.45 -15.93
C PRO A 149 -3.53 5.12 -15.48
N VAL A 150 -3.45 4.87 -14.18
CA VAL A 150 -2.98 3.59 -13.64
C VAL A 150 -3.81 2.40 -14.12
N ALA A 151 -5.11 2.57 -14.36
CA ALA A 151 -5.95 1.49 -14.90
C ALA A 151 -5.52 1.10 -16.33
N LEU A 152 -5.15 2.09 -17.16
CA LEU A 152 -4.63 1.84 -18.49
C LEU A 152 -3.27 1.13 -18.44
N GLU A 153 -2.36 1.60 -17.59
CA GLU A 153 -1.05 0.98 -17.39
C GLU A 153 -1.18 -0.47 -16.94
N LEU A 154 -2.07 -0.74 -16.00
CA LEU A 154 -2.35 -2.10 -15.53
C LEU A 154 -3.00 -2.97 -16.62
N ALA A 155 -3.92 -2.42 -17.42
CA ALA A 155 -4.52 -3.17 -18.53
C ALA A 155 -3.48 -3.61 -19.56
N LEU A 156 -2.55 -2.73 -19.92
CA LEU A 156 -1.44 -3.04 -20.82
C LEU A 156 -0.48 -4.07 -20.20
N ALA A 157 -0.17 -3.93 -18.92
CA ALA A 157 0.69 -4.87 -18.20
C ALA A 157 0.05 -6.28 -18.10
N VAL A 158 -1.26 -6.33 -17.81
CA VAL A 158 -2.03 -7.60 -17.82
C VAL A 158 -1.99 -8.25 -19.21
N GLN A 159 -2.21 -7.47 -20.26
CA GLN A 159 -2.17 -7.99 -21.64
C GLN A 159 -0.78 -8.51 -22.02
N GLN A 160 0.28 -7.83 -21.59
CA GLN A 160 1.65 -8.30 -21.79
C GLN A 160 1.92 -9.61 -21.06
N ARG A 161 1.47 -9.72 -19.82
CA ARG A 161 1.71 -10.91 -18.98
C ARG A 161 0.86 -12.10 -19.35
N LEU A 162 -0.37 -11.85 -19.79
CA LEU A 162 -1.39 -12.86 -20.07
C LEU A 162 -1.87 -12.76 -21.55
N PRO A 163 -0.99 -13.02 -22.52
CA PRO A 163 -1.31 -12.78 -23.94
C PRO A 163 -2.43 -13.66 -24.49
N SER A 164 -2.79 -14.72 -23.77
CA SER A 164 -3.89 -15.64 -24.14
C SER A 164 -5.23 -15.28 -23.50
N CYS A 165 -5.34 -14.12 -22.85
CA CYS A 165 -6.56 -13.62 -22.21
C CYS A 165 -7.41 -12.80 -23.18
#